data_a0ff141d9dbc198c63bf8d47da56afaf
#
_entry.id   a0ff141d9dbc198c63bf8d47da56afaf
#
_cell.length_a   1.000
_cell.length_b   1.000
_cell.length_c   1.000
_cell.angle_alpha   90.00
_cell.angle_beta   90.00
_cell.angle_gamma   90.00
#
_symmetry.space_group_name_H-M   'P 1'
#
loop_
_entity.id
_entity.type
_entity.pdbx_description
1 polymer ?
#
loop_
_entity_poly.entity_id
_entity_poly.type
_entity_poly.pdbx_seq_one_letter_code
_entity_poly.pdbx_strand_id
1 'polypeptide(L)'
;VKASYTEYKVIPSQGYCMIVKCRKGDQTVVLKTLKEEYRERVLLRNALRREFKQCQRLNHSGIVRYQGLVEVDGYGLCIEEEYVEGRTLQAYLKENHTDDEKVGIVNQIADALRYAHQQGITHRNIKPSNVLITKQGDYVKLIDFSVLSPEDVKPTADTTRFMAPELKDQTMAADGTADIYSLGTIMKVMGLTLAYSEVIKRCCAFKRSDRYSNIDELFSDLNHEGSSFSMPKIGKGTVVLGLIIAVIVGVGALLYNYGGALVDQVGKIDVSSVFKSDAETAPEDTMRVNVAEQADSLSTEAEAPATGKLAFMNKMKPALYKDLDDIFEKNSADRAQLTKAIKTYYRGLIHANDTLDNEQRAELDRVFGDYVKQKKAALNQ
;
A
#
# COMPACT_ATOMS: atom_id res chain seq x y z
N VAL A 1 20.24 -3.66 43.18
CA VAL A 1 18.91 -4.14 43.60
C VAL A 1 18.23 -4.62 42.32
N LYS A 2 17.93 -5.95 42.20
CA LYS A 2 17.13 -6.46 41.10
C LYS A 2 15.76 -5.79 41.15
N ALA A 3 15.34 -5.18 40.06
CA ALA A 3 13.99 -4.61 39.97
C ALA A 3 12.96 -5.76 40.12
N SER A 4 12.03 -5.59 41.06
CA SER A 4 10.95 -6.58 41.25
C SER A 4 9.77 -6.21 40.38
N TYR A 5 9.38 -7.09 39.49
CA TYR A 5 8.19 -6.98 38.68
C TYR A 5 7.10 -7.89 39.22
N THR A 6 5.85 -7.43 39.16
CA THR A 6 4.67 -8.16 39.64
C THR A 6 3.51 -8.00 38.65
N GLU A 7 2.40 -8.72 38.84
CA GLU A 7 1.16 -8.56 38.08
C GLU A 7 1.36 -8.70 36.55
N TYR A 8 2.06 -9.73 36.15
CA TYR A 8 2.34 -9.98 34.73
C TYR A 8 1.06 -10.32 33.95
N LYS A 9 0.85 -9.58 32.85
CA LYS A 9 -0.23 -9.84 31.88
C LYS A 9 0.31 -9.79 30.46
N VAL A 10 0.27 -10.92 29.77
CA VAL A 10 0.69 -11.00 28.36
C VAL A 10 -0.32 -10.24 27.49
N ILE A 11 0.18 -9.37 26.62
CA ILE A 11 -0.57 -8.68 25.58
C ILE A 11 -0.35 -9.45 24.28
N PRO A 12 -1.42 -9.83 23.55
CA PRO A 12 -1.30 -10.52 22.27
C PRO A 12 -0.41 -9.74 21.31
N SER A 13 0.60 -10.39 20.76
CA SER A 13 1.56 -9.82 19.82
C SER A 13 1.85 -10.78 18.68
N GLN A 14 2.11 -10.21 17.48
CA GLN A 14 2.52 -10.98 16.32
C GLN A 14 4.06 -11.05 16.24
N GLY A 15 4.57 -12.03 15.46
CA GLY A 15 5.99 -12.19 15.26
C GLY A 15 6.69 -12.89 16.43
N TYR A 16 7.96 -12.59 16.62
CA TYR A 16 8.88 -13.27 17.54
C TYR A 16 8.94 -12.66 18.94
N CYS A 17 8.44 -11.44 19.11
CA CYS A 17 8.38 -10.80 20.42
C CYS A 17 7.09 -11.13 21.17
N MET A 18 7.22 -11.20 22.49
CA MET A 18 6.13 -11.23 23.46
C MET A 18 6.12 -9.90 24.21
N ILE A 19 4.94 -9.33 24.41
CA ILE A 19 4.70 -8.09 25.11
C ILE A 19 4.02 -8.40 26.43
N VAL A 20 4.59 -7.95 27.51
CA VAL A 20 4.08 -8.23 28.87
C VAL A 20 3.89 -6.92 29.62
N LYS A 21 2.65 -6.61 29.98
CA LYS A 21 2.33 -5.56 30.93
C LYS A 21 2.60 -6.06 32.34
N CYS A 22 3.29 -5.28 33.18
CA CYS A 22 3.55 -5.62 34.56
C CYS A 22 3.66 -4.37 35.44
N ARG A 23 3.79 -4.59 36.76
CA ARG A 23 4.02 -3.54 37.76
C ARG A 23 5.48 -3.56 38.18
N LYS A 24 6.10 -2.37 38.27
CA LYS A 24 7.40 -2.11 38.86
C LYS A 24 7.23 -1.09 39.99
N GLY A 25 7.10 -1.58 41.22
CA GLY A 25 6.61 -0.75 42.33
C GLY A 25 5.21 -0.19 42.02
N ASP A 26 5.06 1.14 42.10
CA ASP A 26 3.79 1.80 41.80
C ASP A 26 3.55 2.11 40.32
N GLN A 27 4.55 1.86 39.44
CA GLN A 27 4.44 2.15 38.04
C GLN A 27 4.02 0.92 37.23
N THR A 28 3.16 1.15 36.24
CA THR A 28 2.88 0.15 35.20
C THR A 28 3.89 0.33 34.09
N VAL A 29 4.53 -0.77 33.67
CA VAL A 29 5.51 -0.80 32.59
C VAL A 29 5.18 -1.93 31.61
N VAL A 30 5.84 -1.88 30.46
CA VAL A 30 5.81 -2.95 29.45
C VAL A 30 7.18 -3.60 29.36
N LEU A 31 7.22 -4.91 29.34
CA LEU A 31 8.40 -5.69 29.01
C LEU A 31 8.23 -6.27 27.61
N LYS A 32 9.09 -5.86 26.69
CA LYS A 32 9.22 -6.46 25.35
C LYS A 32 10.34 -7.50 25.40
N THR A 33 10.00 -8.74 25.16
CA THR A 33 10.95 -9.88 25.20
C THR A 33 10.71 -10.82 24.02
N LEU A 34 11.57 -11.82 23.86
CA LEU A 34 11.38 -12.89 22.89
C LEU A 34 10.40 -13.95 23.42
N LYS A 35 9.56 -14.49 22.54
CA LYS A 35 8.80 -15.69 22.84
C LYS A 35 9.76 -16.82 23.16
N GLU A 36 9.33 -17.78 23.96
CA GLU A 36 10.18 -18.84 24.51
C GLU A 36 10.96 -19.59 23.42
N GLU A 37 10.32 -19.93 22.32
CA GLU A 37 10.92 -20.63 21.19
C GLU A 37 12.02 -19.84 20.45
N TYR A 38 12.15 -18.54 20.73
CA TYR A 38 13.15 -17.66 20.11
C TYR A 38 14.23 -17.16 21.05
N ARG A 39 14.13 -17.43 22.36
CA ARG A 39 15.05 -16.89 23.38
C ARG A 39 16.50 -17.29 23.17
N GLU A 40 16.74 -18.50 22.69
CA GLU A 40 18.11 -18.99 22.45
C GLU A 40 18.71 -18.53 21.10
N ARG A 41 17.92 -17.84 20.27
CA ARG A 41 18.42 -17.32 19.00
C ARG A 41 19.27 -16.07 19.23
N VAL A 42 20.60 -16.24 19.11
CA VAL A 42 21.60 -15.18 19.35
C VAL A 42 21.29 -13.92 18.50
N LEU A 43 20.90 -14.12 17.23
CA LEU A 43 20.56 -13.03 16.32
C LEU A 43 19.43 -12.16 16.87
N LEU A 44 18.34 -12.77 17.38
CA LEU A 44 17.17 -12.05 17.88
C LEU A 44 17.47 -11.37 19.25
N ARG A 45 18.27 -12.03 20.11
CA ARG A 45 18.74 -11.38 21.34
C ARG A 45 19.60 -10.16 21.04
N ASN A 46 20.48 -10.24 20.06
CA ASN A 46 21.29 -9.11 19.63
C ASN A 46 20.43 -8.01 18.96
N ALA A 47 19.35 -8.37 18.30
CA ALA A 47 18.40 -7.41 17.75
C ALA A 47 17.72 -6.59 18.87
N LEU A 48 17.24 -7.25 19.95
CA LEU A 48 16.70 -6.53 21.12
C LEU A 48 17.72 -5.56 21.73
N ARG A 49 18.98 -6.00 21.86
CA ARG A 49 20.05 -5.11 22.38
C ARG A 49 20.30 -3.92 21.46
N ARG A 50 20.32 -4.14 20.14
CA ARG A 50 20.51 -3.06 19.15
C ARG A 50 19.34 -2.09 19.17
N GLU A 51 18.09 -2.59 19.20
CA GLU A 51 16.91 -1.78 19.31
C GLU A 51 16.97 -0.88 20.54
N PHE A 52 17.19 -1.47 21.72
CA PHE A 52 17.32 -0.69 22.95
C PHE A 52 18.43 0.37 22.85
N LYS A 53 19.64 -0.02 22.38
CA LYS A 53 20.78 0.89 22.23
C LYS A 53 20.48 2.08 21.33
N GLN A 54 19.72 1.87 20.26
CA GLN A 54 19.32 2.94 19.34
C GLN A 54 18.22 3.83 19.94
N CYS A 55 17.20 3.21 20.52
CA CYS A 55 15.96 3.91 20.90
C CYS A 55 16.00 4.52 22.30
N GLN A 56 16.88 4.06 23.21
CA GLN A 56 16.99 4.63 24.59
C GLN A 56 17.25 6.13 24.63
N ARG A 57 17.85 6.69 23.57
CA ARG A 57 18.14 8.13 23.44
C ARG A 57 16.98 8.94 22.88
N LEU A 58 15.95 8.28 22.33
CA LEU A 58 14.78 8.96 21.81
C LEU A 58 13.95 9.52 22.99
N ASN A 59 13.68 10.82 22.95
CA ASN A 59 12.90 11.52 23.96
C ASN A 59 11.91 12.45 23.27
N HIS A 60 10.77 11.90 22.84
CA HIS A 60 9.73 12.61 22.13
C HIS A 60 8.36 12.16 22.61
N SER A 61 7.40 13.09 22.73
CA SER A 61 6.04 12.79 23.21
C SER A 61 5.32 11.75 22.36
N GLY A 62 5.59 11.72 21.04
CA GLY A 62 5.03 10.77 20.09
C GLY A 62 5.78 9.44 19.95
N ILE A 63 6.76 9.14 20.80
CA ILE A 63 7.53 7.90 20.80
C ILE A 63 7.49 7.28 22.19
N VAL A 64 7.31 5.96 22.27
CA VAL A 64 7.37 5.23 23.53
C VAL A 64 8.75 5.39 24.18
N ARG A 65 8.77 5.59 25.50
CA ARG A 65 10.00 5.73 26.26
C ARG A 65 10.65 4.38 26.53
N TYR A 66 11.88 4.18 26.07
CA TYR A 66 12.71 3.03 26.37
C TYR A 66 13.42 3.28 27.71
N GLN A 67 13.06 2.53 28.74
CA GLN A 67 13.51 2.80 30.14
C GLN A 67 14.70 1.97 30.55
N GLY A 68 14.79 0.72 30.07
CA GLY A 68 15.87 -0.17 30.48
C GLY A 68 15.99 -1.43 29.63
N LEU A 69 17.17 -2.05 29.72
CA LEU A 69 17.41 -3.41 29.21
C LEU A 69 17.73 -4.30 30.40
N VAL A 70 16.86 -5.24 30.70
CA VAL A 70 16.85 -6.02 31.94
C VAL A 70 16.73 -7.51 31.70
N GLU A 71 17.28 -8.33 32.59
CA GLU A 71 17.00 -9.77 32.64
C GLU A 71 15.91 -10.03 33.66
N VAL A 72 14.85 -10.70 33.27
CA VAL A 72 13.67 -10.99 34.11
C VAL A 72 13.50 -12.51 34.20
N ASP A 73 13.40 -13.04 35.43
CA ASP A 73 13.25 -14.47 35.65
C ASP A 73 11.99 -15.00 34.95
N GLY A 74 12.12 -16.08 34.20
CA GLY A 74 11.04 -16.66 33.38
C GLY A 74 10.80 -15.97 32.02
N TYR A 75 11.33 -14.75 31.79
CA TYR A 75 11.16 -13.99 30.55
C TYR A 75 12.49 -13.77 29.79
N GLY A 76 13.63 -13.88 30.46
CA GLY A 76 14.95 -13.62 29.87
C GLY A 76 15.21 -12.14 29.61
N LEU A 77 15.92 -11.83 28.53
CA LEU A 77 16.27 -10.47 28.17
C LEU A 77 15.02 -9.67 27.72
N CYS A 78 14.77 -8.57 28.38
CA CYS A 78 13.62 -7.68 28.15
C CYS A 78 14.05 -6.25 27.90
N ILE A 79 13.39 -5.55 27.00
CA ILE A 79 13.36 -4.09 26.95
C ILE A 79 12.22 -3.64 27.85
N GLU A 80 12.52 -2.81 28.83
CA GLU A 80 11.53 -2.13 29.66
C GLU A 80 11.10 -0.82 28.98
N GLU A 81 9.79 -0.67 28.75
CA GLU A 81 9.18 0.48 28.10
C GLU A 81 8.09 1.09 28.97
N GLU A 82 7.78 2.37 28.76
CA GLU A 82 6.61 2.99 29.39
C GLU A 82 5.34 2.26 28.96
N TYR A 83 4.38 2.13 29.89
CA TYR A 83 3.04 1.66 29.54
C TYR A 83 2.19 2.82 29.03
N VAL A 84 1.65 2.65 27.82
CA VAL A 84 0.71 3.61 27.22
C VAL A 84 -0.70 3.10 27.38
N GLU A 85 -1.54 3.83 28.15
CA GLU A 85 -2.97 3.52 28.21
C GLU A 85 -3.66 4.04 26.94
N GLY A 86 -4.11 3.11 26.10
CA GLY A 86 -4.68 3.44 24.80
C GLY A 86 -5.03 2.21 23.98
N ARG A 87 -5.18 2.43 22.69
CA ARG A 87 -5.46 1.39 21.68
C ARG A 87 -4.56 1.57 20.47
N THR A 88 -4.40 0.53 19.67
CA THR A 88 -3.66 0.64 18.41
C THR A 88 -4.46 1.45 17.39
N LEU A 89 -3.77 2.10 16.45
CA LEU A 89 -4.41 2.74 15.31
C LEU A 89 -5.28 1.74 14.52
N GLN A 90 -4.89 0.46 14.47
CA GLN A 90 -5.71 -0.58 13.87
C GLN A 90 -7.07 -0.75 14.56
N ALA A 91 -7.11 -0.61 15.89
CA ALA A 91 -8.36 -0.66 16.65
C ALA A 91 -9.14 0.66 16.52
N TYR A 92 -8.45 1.80 16.51
CA TYR A 92 -9.03 3.12 16.31
C TYR A 92 -9.78 3.19 14.96
N LEU A 93 -9.20 2.71 13.87
CA LEU A 93 -9.78 2.72 12.52
C LEU A 93 -11.00 1.79 12.34
N LYS A 94 -11.43 1.06 13.37
CA LYS A 94 -12.71 0.32 13.31
C LYS A 94 -13.91 1.24 13.54
N GLU A 95 -13.70 2.43 14.01
CA GLU A 95 -14.69 3.48 14.21
C GLU A 95 -14.64 4.50 13.07
N ASN A 96 -15.71 5.25 12.91
CA ASN A 96 -15.75 6.33 11.91
C ASN A 96 -15.05 7.58 12.47
N HIS A 97 -14.16 8.12 11.67
CA HIS A 97 -13.41 9.33 11.98
C HIS A 97 -13.46 10.30 10.80
N THR A 98 -13.50 11.57 11.11
CA THR A 98 -13.40 12.64 10.11
C THR A 98 -12.00 12.67 9.48
N ASP A 99 -11.87 13.28 8.31
CA ASP A 99 -10.56 13.42 7.68
C ASP A 99 -9.63 14.32 8.52
N ASP A 100 -10.16 15.33 9.20
CA ASP A 100 -9.38 16.20 10.09
C ASP A 100 -8.79 15.41 11.27
N GLU A 101 -9.56 14.52 11.91
CA GLU A 101 -9.06 13.63 12.96
C GLU A 101 -7.96 12.70 12.43
N LYS A 102 -8.18 12.11 11.25
CA LYS A 102 -7.19 11.24 10.60
C LYS A 102 -5.91 11.99 10.25
N VAL A 103 -6.03 13.19 9.68
CA VAL A 103 -4.88 14.05 9.35
C VAL A 103 -4.15 14.49 10.61
N GLY A 104 -4.88 14.80 11.69
CA GLY A 104 -4.29 15.06 12.99
C GLY A 104 -3.42 13.91 13.50
N ILE A 105 -3.85 12.65 13.32
CA ILE A 105 -3.05 11.46 13.65
C ILE A 105 -1.84 11.33 12.72
N VAL A 106 -2.02 11.53 11.41
CA VAL A 106 -0.91 11.48 10.42
C VAL A 106 0.16 12.52 10.75
N ASN A 107 -0.24 13.74 11.08
CA ASN A 107 0.67 14.81 11.50
C ASN A 107 1.49 14.43 12.74
N GLN A 108 0.88 13.81 13.75
CA GLN A 108 1.57 13.37 14.94
C GLN A 108 2.56 12.22 14.64
N ILE A 109 2.19 11.26 13.77
CA ILE A 109 3.11 10.21 13.31
C ILE A 109 4.30 10.85 12.58
N ALA A 110 4.03 11.77 11.65
CA ALA A 110 5.06 12.46 10.89
C ALA A 110 6.02 13.24 11.80
N ASP A 111 5.51 13.95 12.81
CA ASP A 111 6.33 14.69 13.79
C ASP A 111 7.26 13.75 14.58
N ALA A 112 6.76 12.63 15.06
CA ALA A 112 7.55 11.62 15.75
C ALA A 112 8.64 11.00 14.85
N LEU A 113 8.30 10.72 13.57
CA LEU A 113 9.26 10.21 12.59
C LEU A 113 10.32 11.26 12.24
N ARG A 114 9.93 12.53 12.07
CA ARG A 114 10.85 13.64 11.83
C ARG A 114 11.91 13.70 12.92
N TYR A 115 11.47 13.66 14.19
CA TYR A 115 12.39 13.65 15.33
C TYR A 115 13.33 12.44 15.29
N ALA A 116 12.81 11.22 15.05
CA ALA A 116 13.64 10.02 14.97
C ALA A 116 14.67 10.11 13.85
N HIS A 117 14.28 10.59 12.67
CA HIS A 117 15.16 10.77 11.51
C HIS A 117 16.27 11.79 11.78
N GLN A 118 15.99 12.89 12.48
CA GLN A 118 16.99 13.87 12.92
C GLN A 118 18.01 13.25 13.87
N GLN A 119 17.62 12.23 14.64
CA GLN A 119 18.54 11.44 15.46
C GLN A 119 19.26 10.31 14.68
N GLY A 120 19.08 10.23 13.35
CA GLY A 120 19.63 9.19 12.49
C GLY A 120 18.99 7.80 12.69
N ILE A 121 17.75 7.76 13.19
CA ILE A 121 17.02 6.53 13.45
C ILE A 121 15.81 6.44 12.52
N THR A 122 15.76 5.39 11.69
CA THR A 122 14.62 5.03 10.85
C THR A 122 13.79 3.97 11.58
N HIS A 123 12.47 4.10 11.57
CA HIS A 123 11.58 3.17 12.27
C HIS A 123 11.48 1.80 11.61
N ARG A 124 11.36 1.74 10.28
CA ARG A 124 11.31 0.54 9.42
C ARG A 124 10.14 -0.42 9.63
N ASN A 125 9.26 -0.16 10.59
CA ASN A 125 8.14 -1.04 10.94
C ASN A 125 6.85 -0.23 11.21
N ILE A 126 6.67 0.89 10.50
CA ILE A 126 5.47 1.72 10.60
C ILE A 126 4.27 0.98 10.02
N LYS A 127 3.29 0.71 10.87
CA LYS A 127 2.01 0.07 10.54
C LYS A 127 0.97 0.34 11.63
N PRO A 128 -0.32 0.18 11.37
CA PRO A 128 -1.37 0.55 12.34
C PRO A 128 -1.29 -0.16 13.70
N SER A 129 -0.71 -1.36 13.77
CA SER A 129 -0.50 -2.07 15.04
C SER A 129 0.65 -1.51 15.88
N ASN A 130 1.57 -0.72 15.27
CA ASN A 130 2.72 -0.12 15.92
C ASN A 130 2.56 1.39 16.19
N VAL A 131 1.34 1.88 16.01
CA VAL A 131 0.93 3.25 16.38
C VAL A 131 -0.13 3.11 17.47
N LEU A 132 0.18 3.58 18.68
CA LEU A 132 -0.77 3.64 19.77
C LEU A 132 -1.44 5.02 19.79
N ILE A 133 -2.75 5.03 20.05
CA ILE A 133 -3.56 6.22 20.29
C ILE A 133 -3.92 6.21 21.76
N THR A 134 -3.51 7.23 22.50
CA THR A 134 -3.75 7.34 23.93
C THR A 134 -5.23 7.49 24.22
N LYS A 135 -5.66 7.00 25.38
CA LYS A 135 -7.06 7.10 25.82
C LYS A 135 -7.50 8.55 26.10
N GLN A 136 -6.55 9.40 26.46
CA GLN A 136 -6.79 10.81 26.74
C GLN A 136 -6.16 11.66 25.64
N GLY A 137 -7.00 12.36 24.84
CA GLY A 137 -6.57 13.37 23.88
C GLY A 137 -6.08 12.82 22.54
N ASP A 138 -6.26 11.53 22.27
CA ASP A 138 -5.87 10.88 20.99
C ASP A 138 -4.44 11.21 20.55
N TYR A 139 -3.49 11.23 21.51
CA TYR A 139 -2.07 11.41 21.19
C TYR A 139 -1.46 10.13 20.64
N VAL A 140 -0.60 10.29 19.64
CA VAL A 140 0.14 9.18 19.04
C VAL A 140 1.34 8.81 19.90
N LYS A 141 1.62 7.50 20.00
CA LYS A 141 2.88 6.92 20.48
C LYS A 141 3.36 5.84 19.52
N LEU A 142 4.51 6.05 18.88
CA LEU A 142 5.17 5.04 18.05
C LEU A 142 5.88 4.02 18.94
N ILE A 143 5.72 2.73 18.58
CA ILE A 143 6.33 1.59 19.26
C ILE A 143 7.01 0.67 18.22
N ASP A 144 7.90 -0.19 18.71
CA ASP A 144 8.45 -1.32 17.92
C ASP A 144 9.31 -0.87 16.71
N PHE A 145 10.36 -0.10 16.99
CA PHE A 145 11.39 0.26 16.01
C PHE A 145 12.17 -0.98 15.59
N SER A 146 12.13 -1.35 14.32
CA SER A 146 12.78 -2.57 13.84
C SER A 146 14.23 -2.33 13.47
N VAL A 147 15.10 -3.22 13.96
CA VAL A 147 16.52 -3.28 13.60
C VAL A 147 16.86 -4.55 12.80
N LEU A 148 15.87 -5.40 12.57
CA LEU A 148 16.03 -6.65 11.80
C LEU A 148 15.76 -6.39 10.32
N SER A 149 16.53 -7.10 9.50
CA SER A 149 16.23 -7.19 8.07
C SER A 149 15.21 -8.33 7.82
N PRO A 150 14.51 -8.33 6.67
CA PRO A 150 13.66 -9.45 6.27
C PRO A 150 14.40 -10.80 6.13
N GLU A 151 15.73 -10.77 5.99
CA GLU A 151 16.59 -11.97 5.98
C GLU A 151 16.67 -12.60 7.36
N ASP A 152 16.74 -11.77 8.39
CA ASP A 152 16.87 -12.21 9.76
C ASP A 152 15.60 -12.92 10.25
N VAL A 153 14.44 -12.35 9.90
CA VAL A 153 13.12 -12.89 10.26
C VAL A 153 12.13 -12.64 9.13
N LYS A 154 11.42 -13.69 8.74
CA LYS A 154 10.36 -13.57 7.74
C LYS A 154 9.28 -12.62 8.25
N PRO A 155 9.01 -11.49 7.54
CA PRO A 155 7.99 -10.55 7.97
C PRO A 155 6.60 -11.18 7.88
N THR A 156 5.71 -10.77 8.78
CA THR A 156 4.29 -11.15 8.72
C THR A 156 3.63 -10.52 7.48
N ALA A 157 2.49 -11.07 7.05
CA ALA A 157 1.72 -10.50 5.94
C ALA A 157 1.33 -9.03 6.21
N ASP A 158 0.97 -8.73 7.47
CA ASP A 158 0.68 -7.36 7.93
C ASP A 158 1.90 -6.45 7.78
N THR A 159 3.07 -6.87 8.24
CA THR A 159 4.32 -6.10 8.07
C THR A 159 4.64 -5.88 6.59
N THR A 160 4.53 -6.94 5.76
CA THR A 160 4.83 -6.87 4.33
C THR A 160 3.95 -5.87 3.59
N ARG A 161 2.69 -5.71 4.00
CA ARG A 161 1.73 -4.76 3.40
C ARG A 161 2.22 -3.32 3.50
N PHE A 162 2.80 -2.92 4.63
CA PHE A 162 3.27 -1.55 4.89
C PHE A 162 4.74 -1.32 4.55
N MET A 163 5.49 -2.38 4.29
CA MET A 163 6.92 -2.34 4.02
C MET A 163 7.23 -1.72 2.65
N ALA A 164 8.15 -0.77 2.61
CA ALA A 164 8.62 -0.16 1.37
C ALA A 164 9.30 -1.19 0.45
N PRO A 165 9.22 -1.01 -0.89
CA PRO A 165 9.76 -1.99 -1.85
C PRO A 165 11.23 -2.32 -1.64
N GLU A 166 12.07 -1.33 -1.36
CA GLU A 166 13.51 -1.50 -1.13
C GLU A 166 13.84 -2.33 0.11
N LEU A 167 12.97 -2.31 1.13
CA LEU A 167 13.15 -3.15 2.32
C LEU A 167 12.84 -4.62 2.04
N LYS A 168 12.03 -4.90 1.01
CA LYS A 168 11.75 -6.28 0.58
C LYS A 168 12.89 -6.87 -0.23
N ASP A 169 13.60 -6.05 -0.99
CA ASP A 169 14.66 -6.47 -1.93
C ASP A 169 16.06 -6.58 -1.28
N GLN A 170 16.23 -6.15 -0.02
CA GLN A 170 17.47 -6.26 0.79
C GLN A 170 18.75 -5.67 0.16
N THR A 171 18.64 -5.07 -0.99
CA THR A 171 19.78 -4.56 -1.76
C THR A 171 20.20 -3.14 -1.39
N MET A 172 19.41 -2.46 -0.56
CA MET A 172 19.63 -1.06 -0.21
C MET A 172 19.46 -0.83 1.30
N ALA A 173 20.33 -0.02 1.87
CA ALA A 173 20.17 0.45 3.24
C ALA A 173 18.87 1.25 3.39
N ALA A 174 18.13 0.97 4.47
CA ALA A 174 16.92 1.71 4.80
C ALA A 174 17.27 3.13 5.23
N ASP A 175 16.52 4.11 4.72
CA ASP A 175 16.53 5.49 5.20
C ASP A 175 15.11 5.98 5.52
N GLY A 176 14.96 7.25 5.87
CA GLY A 176 13.68 7.84 6.24
C GLY A 176 12.60 7.76 5.16
N THR A 177 12.97 7.61 3.88
CA THR A 177 11.99 7.49 2.78
C THR A 177 11.21 6.18 2.83
N ALA A 178 11.73 5.16 3.51
CA ALA A 178 11.00 3.91 3.75
C ALA A 178 9.84 4.12 4.76
N ASP A 179 10.05 4.94 5.79
CA ASP A 179 8.98 5.29 6.72
C ASP A 179 7.92 6.19 6.06
N ILE A 180 8.33 7.08 5.15
CA ILE A 180 7.41 7.90 4.33
C ILE A 180 6.49 7.00 3.48
N TYR A 181 7.04 5.96 2.86
CA TYR A 181 6.23 4.98 2.13
C TYR A 181 5.20 4.29 3.03
N SER A 182 5.66 3.85 4.21
CA SER A 182 4.79 3.19 5.19
C SER A 182 3.69 4.11 5.70
N LEU A 183 4.00 5.39 5.95
CA LEU A 183 3.03 6.42 6.35
C LEU A 183 2.00 6.68 5.22
N GLY A 184 2.44 6.80 3.96
CA GLY A 184 1.53 6.89 2.81
C GLY A 184 0.59 5.70 2.70
N THR A 185 1.08 4.48 3.01
CA THR A 185 0.25 3.28 3.05
C THR A 185 -0.77 3.31 4.20
N ILE A 186 -0.40 3.87 5.36
CA ILE A 186 -1.34 4.12 6.46
C ILE A 186 -2.43 5.09 6.01
N MET A 187 -2.08 6.21 5.36
CA MET A 187 -3.04 7.19 4.84
C MET A 187 -4.05 6.55 3.87
N LYS A 188 -3.60 5.62 3.01
CA LYS A 188 -4.50 4.81 2.15
C LYS A 188 -5.48 3.97 2.97
N VAL A 189 -4.99 3.29 4.01
CA VAL A 189 -5.83 2.44 4.87
C VAL A 189 -6.83 3.27 5.68
N MET A 190 -6.46 4.49 6.06
CA MET A 190 -7.33 5.44 6.73
C MET A 190 -8.46 5.96 5.80
N GLY A 191 -8.33 5.77 4.49
CA GLY A 191 -9.33 6.20 3.52
C GLY A 191 -9.46 7.72 3.46
N LEU A 192 -8.31 8.44 3.47
CA LEU A 192 -8.32 9.88 3.29
C LEU A 192 -8.91 10.26 1.93
N THR A 193 -9.58 11.42 1.86
CA THR A 193 -10.29 11.92 0.68
C THR A 193 -9.36 12.17 -0.52
N LEU A 194 -9.99 12.50 -1.66
CA LEU A 194 -9.27 12.85 -2.88
C LEU A 194 -8.33 14.05 -2.72
N ALA A 195 -8.58 14.93 -1.73
CA ALA A 195 -7.71 16.07 -1.43
C ALA A 195 -6.26 15.65 -1.11
N TYR A 196 -6.06 14.47 -0.55
CA TYR A 196 -4.73 13.95 -0.18
C TYR A 196 -4.18 12.92 -1.17
N SER A 197 -4.85 12.70 -2.30
CA SER A 197 -4.50 11.64 -3.25
C SER A 197 -3.08 11.80 -3.83
N GLU A 198 -2.67 13.01 -4.17
CA GLU A 198 -1.33 13.27 -4.73
C GLU A 198 -0.23 13.11 -3.66
N VAL A 199 -0.47 13.56 -2.42
CA VAL A 199 0.45 13.32 -1.30
C VAL A 199 0.63 11.81 -1.08
N ILE A 200 -0.47 11.07 -1.01
CA ILE A 200 -0.44 9.61 -0.83
C ILE A 200 0.29 8.91 -1.99
N LYS A 201 0.02 9.32 -3.22
CA LYS A 201 0.65 8.77 -4.42
C LYS A 201 2.17 9.00 -4.39
N ARG A 202 2.60 10.21 -4.04
CA ARG A 202 4.01 10.56 -3.92
C ARG A 202 4.69 9.80 -2.78
N CYS A 203 4.10 9.70 -1.60
CA CYS A 203 4.61 8.87 -0.50
C CYS A 203 4.82 7.42 -0.93
N CYS A 204 3.84 6.85 -1.66
CA CYS A 204 3.81 5.44 -2.06
C CYS A 204 4.50 5.18 -3.41
N ALA A 205 5.27 6.12 -3.96
CA ALA A 205 6.01 5.90 -5.19
C ALA A 205 6.99 4.72 -5.05
N PHE A 206 7.08 3.91 -6.11
CA PHE A 206 7.95 2.72 -6.09
C PHE A 206 9.42 3.11 -5.95
N LYS A 207 9.87 4.08 -6.76
CA LYS A 207 11.23 4.60 -6.67
C LYS A 207 11.34 5.55 -5.48
N ARG A 208 12.40 5.39 -4.68
CA ARG A 208 12.69 6.26 -3.54
C ARG A 208 12.85 7.73 -3.94
N SER A 209 13.51 8.00 -5.09
CA SER A 209 13.71 9.34 -5.62
C SER A 209 12.43 10.10 -5.97
N ASP A 210 11.34 9.36 -6.19
CA ASP A 210 10.06 9.94 -6.59
C ASP A 210 9.17 10.25 -5.36
N ARG A 211 9.61 9.85 -4.16
CA ARG A 211 8.97 10.15 -2.87
C ARG A 211 9.42 11.51 -2.35
N TYR A 212 8.83 11.92 -1.25
CA TYR A 212 9.38 13.01 -0.44
C TYR A 212 10.77 12.64 0.07
N SER A 213 11.70 13.59 0.00
CA SER A 213 13.10 13.38 0.43
C SER A 213 13.23 13.28 1.95
N ASN A 214 12.32 13.93 2.67
CA ASN A 214 12.26 13.97 4.13
C ASN A 214 10.84 14.26 4.61
N ILE A 215 10.63 14.18 5.92
CA ILE A 215 9.32 14.43 6.54
C ILE A 215 8.91 15.90 6.47
N ASP A 216 9.84 16.85 6.46
CA ASP A 216 9.52 18.28 6.39
C ASP A 216 8.87 18.65 5.06
N GLU A 217 9.36 18.08 3.96
CA GLU A 217 8.77 18.21 2.63
C GLU A 217 7.35 17.62 2.60
N LEU A 218 7.15 16.42 3.14
CA LEU A 218 5.84 15.81 3.27
C LEU A 218 4.88 16.66 4.11
N PHE A 219 5.36 17.20 5.23
CA PHE A 219 4.57 18.04 6.14
C PHE A 219 4.05 19.30 5.46
N SER A 220 4.91 19.93 4.63
CA SER A 220 4.53 21.11 3.86
C SER A 220 3.35 20.80 2.94
N ASP A 221 3.43 19.76 2.14
CA ASP A 221 2.38 19.39 1.19
C ASP A 221 1.10 18.92 1.91
N LEU A 222 1.24 18.13 2.98
CA LEU A 222 0.10 17.63 3.76
C LEU A 222 -0.75 18.76 4.35
N ASN A 223 -0.12 19.85 4.79
CA ASN A 223 -0.80 20.99 5.41
C ASN A 223 -1.27 22.03 4.37
N HIS A 224 -0.65 22.07 3.18
CA HIS A 224 -1.11 22.95 2.09
C HIS A 224 -2.33 22.39 1.37
N GLU A 225 -2.42 21.10 1.14
CA GLU A 225 -3.56 20.50 0.43
C GLU A 225 -4.85 20.51 1.27
N GLY A 226 -4.78 20.43 2.59
CA GLY A 226 -5.93 20.60 3.48
C GLY A 226 -6.54 22.02 3.44
N SER A 227 -5.79 23.02 2.98
CA SER A 227 -6.25 24.43 2.91
C SER A 227 -6.64 24.89 1.50
N SER A 228 -6.33 24.13 0.46
CA SER A 228 -6.63 24.51 -0.94
C SER A 228 -7.20 23.35 -1.74
N PHE A 229 -8.44 22.96 -1.42
CA PHE A 229 -9.27 22.31 -2.43
C PHE A 229 -9.65 23.36 -3.48
N SER A 230 -8.69 23.73 -4.32
CA SER A 230 -8.98 24.35 -5.60
C SER A 230 -9.62 23.26 -6.45
N MET A 231 -10.94 23.30 -6.60
CA MET A 231 -11.59 22.52 -7.66
C MET A 231 -10.72 22.63 -8.92
N PRO A 232 -10.39 21.53 -9.59
CA PRO A 232 -9.69 21.60 -10.87
C PRO A 232 -10.47 22.59 -11.71
N LYS A 233 -9.79 23.59 -12.30
CA LYS A 233 -10.43 24.55 -13.22
C LYS A 233 -11.06 23.71 -14.31
N ILE A 234 -12.37 23.46 -14.16
CA ILE A 234 -13.16 22.71 -15.13
C ILE A 234 -13.10 23.55 -16.39
N GLY A 235 -12.35 23.11 -17.38
CA GLY A 235 -12.27 23.78 -18.67
C GLY A 235 -13.68 23.93 -19.23
N LYS A 236 -13.97 25.03 -19.93
CA LYS A 236 -15.31 25.30 -20.50
C LYS A 236 -15.88 24.08 -21.25
N GLY A 237 -15.04 23.23 -21.85
CA GLY A 237 -15.44 21.97 -22.48
C GLY A 237 -15.98 20.89 -21.51
N THR A 238 -15.46 20.81 -20.29
CA THR A 238 -15.91 19.80 -19.29
C THR A 238 -17.25 20.22 -18.67
N VAL A 239 -17.51 21.54 -18.53
CA VAL A 239 -18.81 22.04 -18.09
C VAL A 239 -19.88 21.72 -19.15
N VAL A 240 -19.56 21.94 -20.44
CA VAL A 240 -20.46 21.60 -21.54
C VAL A 240 -20.75 20.11 -21.59
N LEU A 241 -19.74 19.26 -21.42
CA LEU A 241 -19.93 17.79 -21.38
C LEU A 241 -20.78 17.35 -20.18
N GLY A 242 -20.55 17.94 -19.00
CA GLY A 242 -21.35 17.67 -17.80
C GLY A 242 -22.82 18.09 -17.97
N LEU A 243 -23.07 19.24 -18.60
CA LEU A 243 -24.43 19.72 -18.94
C LEU A 243 -25.09 18.82 -19.98
N ILE A 244 -24.38 18.36 -21.00
CA ILE A 244 -24.91 17.43 -22.01
C ILE A 244 -25.29 16.09 -21.33
N ILE A 245 -24.47 15.54 -20.45
CA ILE A 245 -24.80 14.31 -19.71
C ILE A 245 -26.02 14.52 -18.81
N ALA A 246 -26.12 15.66 -18.11
CA ALA A 246 -27.26 15.97 -17.25
C ALA A 246 -28.56 16.11 -18.07
N VAL A 247 -28.47 16.71 -19.26
CA VAL A 247 -29.62 16.81 -20.20
C VAL A 247 -30.03 15.45 -20.73
N ILE A 248 -29.04 14.58 -21.11
CA ILE A 248 -29.35 13.23 -21.58
C ILE A 248 -30.01 12.39 -20.49
N VAL A 249 -29.49 12.45 -19.26
CA VAL A 249 -30.06 11.73 -18.10
C VAL A 249 -31.47 12.30 -17.77
N GLY A 250 -31.62 13.62 -17.78
CA GLY A 250 -32.92 14.27 -17.55
C GLY A 250 -33.97 13.91 -18.62
N VAL A 251 -33.60 13.94 -19.89
CA VAL A 251 -34.46 13.52 -21.00
C VAL A 251 -34.76 12.02 -20.94
N GLY A 252 -33.77 11.20 -20.61
CA GLY A 252 -33.96 9.73 -20.40
C GLY A 252 -34.93 9.44 -19.26
N ALA A 253 -34.86 10.16 -18.16
CA ALA A 253 -35.80 10.04 -17.03
C ALA A 253 -37.22 10.50 -17.38
N LEU A 254 -37.34 11.60 -18.17
CA LEU A 254 -38.61 12.08 -18.70
C LEU A 254 -39.26 11.08 -19.67
N LEU A 255 -38.46 10.50 -20.58
CA LEU A 255 -38.95 9.48 -21.53
C LEU A 255 -39.33 8.18 -20.80
N TYR A 256 -38.61 7.81 -19.74
CA TYR A 256 -38.92 6.65 -18.92
C TYR A 256 -40.26 6.81 -18.16
N ASN A 257 -40.50 8.02 -17.58
CA ASN A 257 -41.71 8.27 -16.80
C ASN A 257 -42.93 8.67 -17.63
N TYR A 258 -42.74 9.25 -18.81
CA TYR A 258 -43.81 9.80 -19.65
C TYR A 258 -43.82 9.27 -21.08
N GLY A 259 -42.99 8.25 -21.39
CA GLY A 259 -42.77 7.75 -22.76
C GLY A 259 -43.98 7.18 -23.50
N GLY A 260 -45.09 6.90 -22.79
CA GLY A 260 -46.33 6.47 -23.44
C GLY A 260 -47.14 7.58 -24.12
N ALA A 261 -46.92 8.86 -23.77
CA ALA A 261 -47.71 9.99 -24.28
C ALA A 261 -46.96 10.85 -25.32
N LEU A 262 -45.63 10.68 -25.47
CA LEU A 262 -44.80 11.57 -26.30
C LEU A 262 -44.40 10.97 -27.65
N VAL A 263 -44.55 9.66 -27.84
CA VAL A 263 -44.15 8.98 -29.11
C VAL A 263 -44.98 9.40 -30.30
N ASP A 264 -46.22 9.84 -30.09
CA ASP A 264 -47.11 10.26 -31.21
C ASP A 264 -46.84 11.72 -31.69
N GLN A 265 -46.11 12.55 -30.94
CA GLN A 265 -45.80 13.92 -31.37
C GLN A 265 -44.39 14.13 -31.95
N VAL A 266 -43.43 13.21 -31.69
CA VAL A 266 -42.02 13.36 -32.13
C VAL A 266 -41.79 12.79 -33.54
N GLY A 267 -42.74 12.01 -34.08
CA GLY A 267 -42.62 11.40 -35.41
C GLY A 267 -42.66 12.40 -36.58
N LYS A 268 -42.71 13.71 -36.35
CA LYS A 268 -42.77 14.76 -37.37
C LYS A 268 -41.62 15.75 -37.41
N ILE A 269 -40.54 15.50 -36.70
CA ILE A 269 -39.36 16.39 -36.71
C ILE A 269 -38.33 15.82 -37.68
N ASP A 270 -38.17 16.45 -38.84
CA ASP A 270 -37.12 16.18 -39.80
C ASP A 270 -35.78 16.70 -39.27
N VAL A 271 -34.96 15.78 -38.79
CA VAL A 271 -33.62 16.08 -38.20
C VAL A 271 -32.55 16.26 -39.30
N SER A 272 -32.88 16.09 -40.61
CA SER A 272 -31.93 16.19 -41.69
C SER A 272 -31.39 17.58 -41.96
N SER A 273 -32.09 18.63 -41.47
CA SER A 273 -31.69 20.04 -41.66
C SER A 273 -30.66 20.55 -40.66
N VAL A 274 -30.41 19.84 -39.56
CA VAL A 274 -29.52 20.31 -38.46
C VAL A 274 -28.06 19.91 -38.69
N PHE A 275 -27.78 18.96 -39.60
CA PHE A 275 -26.44 18.43 -39.90
C PHE A 275 -25.85 18.89 -41.22
N LYS A 276 -26.38 19.99 -41.82
CA LYS A 276 -25.79 20.60 -43.00
C LYS A 276 -25.25 21.99 -42.68
N SER A 277 -24.13 22.06 -42.02
CA SER A 277 -23.15 23.13 -42.17
C SER A 277 -21.84 22.68 -41.55
N ASP A 278 -20.78 22.87 -42.35
CA ASP A 278 -19.36 22.76 -42.01
C ASP A 278 -18.74 21.34 -42.16
N ALA A 279 -18.71 20.87 -43.41
CA ALA A 279 -17.74 19.91 -43.88
C ALA A 279 -17.08 20.46 -45.14
N GLU A 280 -16.07 21.33 -44.92
CA GLU A 280 -15.07 21.61 -45.97
C GLU A 280 -13.68 21.70 -45.32
N THR A 281 -12.77 20.95 -45.95
CA THR A 281 -11.30 20.93 -45.79
C THR A 281 -10.67 19.99 -44.76
N ALA A 282 -10.37 18.77 -45.18
CA ALA A 282 -9.10 18.11 -44.94
C ALA A 282 -8.84 17.03 -45.98
N PRO A 283 -7.64 16.86 -46.50
CA PRO A 283 -7.33 16.04 -47.68
C PRO A 283 -7.23 14.55 -47.32
N GLU A 284 -7.68 13.76 -48.30
CA GLU A 284 -7.48 12.30 -48.40
C GLU A 284 -5.99 11.95 -48.37
N ASP A 285 -5.63 10.95 -47.57
CA ASP A 285 -4.61 10.00 -48.04
C ASP A 285 -4.97 8.58 -47.55
N THR A 286 -4.84 7.72 -48.51
CA THR A 286 -5.29 6.36 -48.62
C THR A 286 -4.46 5.37 -47.80
N MET A 287 -5.11 4.43 -47.12
CA MET A 287 -4.70 3.02 -47.17
C MET A 287 -5.83 2.07 -46.79
N ARG A 288 -6.39 1.43 -47.83
CA ARG A 288 -7.26 0.26 -47.73
C ARG A 288 -6.41 -0.95 -47.35
N VAL A 289 -6.80 -1.66 -46.31
CA VAL A 289 -6.43 -3.08 -46.15
C VAL A 289 -7.71 -3.89 -46.06
N ASN A 290 -7.84 -4.75 -47.00
CA ASN A 290 -8.90 -5.78 -47.10
C ASN A 290 -8.77 -6.78 -45.93
N VAL A 291 -9.88 -7.08 -45.29
CA VAL A 291 -10.06 -8.36 -44.61
C VAL A 291 -11.34 -8.99 -45.09
N ALA A 292 -11.17 -10.01 -45.90
CA ALA A 292 -12.20 -11.00 -46.19
C ALA A 292 -11.62 -12.40 -45.98
N GLU A 293 -12.42 -13.24 -45.33
CA GLU A 293 -12.42 -14.71 -45.34
C GLU A 293 -11.36 -15.46 -44.55
N GLN A 294 -11.73 -16.01 -43.41
CA GLN A 294 -12.02 -17.46 -43.31
C GLN A 294 -12.77 -17.77 -42.03
N ALA A 295 -14.04 -18.10 -42.19
CA ALA A 295 -14.80 -18.88 -41.23
C ALA A 295 -14.67 -20.37 -41.62
N ASP A 296 -14.30 -21.22 -40.68
CA ASP A 296 -15.02 -22.50 -40.51
C ASP A 296 -14.69 -23.20 -39.17
N SER A 297 -15.76 -23.51 -38.47
CA SER A 297 -16.08 -24.67 -37.63
C SER A 297 -15.17 -25.07 -36.46
N LEU A 298 -15.68 -24.95 -35.23
CA LEU A 298 -16.16 -26.08 -34.44
C LEU A 298 -16.78 -25.63 -33.09
N SER A 299 -17.96 -26.07 -32.95
CA SER A 299 -18.93 -26.20 -31.89
C SER A 299 -18.47 -26.16 -30.41
N THR A 300 -19.36 -25.49 -29.63
CA THR A 300 -19.94 -25.85 -28.33
C THR A 300 -19.08 -25.68 -27.08
N GLU A 301 -19.36 -24.62 -26.36
CA GLU A 301 -19.99 -24.65 -25.05
C GLU A 301 -20.19 -23.19 -24.55
N ALA A 302 -21.42 -22.90 -24.14
CA ALA A 302 -21.84 -21.58 -23.68
C ALA A 302 -21.29 -21.35 -22.27
N GLU A 303 -20.24 -20.51 -22.13
CA GLU A 303 -19.87 -19.88 -20.88
C GLU A 303 -20.35 -18.43 -20.86
N ALA A 304 -20.87 -18.05 -19.68
CA ALA A 304 -21.35 -16.71 -19.36
C ALA A 304 -20.30 -15.63 -19.65
N PRO A 305 -20.66 -14.35 -19.87
CA PRO A 305 -19.73 -13.29 -20.25
C PRO A 305 -18.69 -13.08 -19.14
N ALA A 306 -17.46 -13.48 -19.44
CA ALA A 306 -16.30 -13.21 -18.60
C ALA A 306 -16.17 -11.70 -18.39
N THR A 307 -16.20 -11.27 -17.15
CA THR A 307 -15.88 -9.89 -16.75
C THR A 307 -14.56 -9.47 -17.40
N GLY A 308 -14.41 -8.23 -17.82
CA GLY A 308 -13.26 -7.71 -18.57
C GLY A 308 -11.86 -8.07 -18.04
N LYS A 309 -11.75 -8.50 -16.78
CA LYS A 309 -10.56 -9.02 -16.10
C LYS A 309 -10.03 -10.32 -16.69
N LEU A 310 -10.93 -11.29 -16.96
CA LEU A 310 -10.55 -12.60 -17.53
C LEU A 310 -10.10 -12.44 -18.98
N ALA A 311 -10.71 -11.54 -19.72
CA ALA A 311 -10.34 -11.28 -21.12
C ALA A 311 -8.93 -10.69 -21.24
N PHE A 312 -8.53 -9.77 -20.36
CA PHE A 312 -7.19 -9.20 -20.33
C PHE A 312 -6.12 -10.27 -20.08
N MET A 313 -6.29 -11.05 -19.00
CA MET A 313 -5.33 -12.10 -18.66
C MET A 313 -5.26 -13.24 -19.68
N ASN A 314 -6.37 -13.61 -20.27
CA ASN A 314 -6.39 -14.63 -21.34
C ASN A 314 -5.59 -14.19 -22.58
N LYS A 315 -5.57 -12.88 -22.87
CA LYS A 315 -4.75 -12.33 -23.95
C LYS A 315 -3.26 -12.28 -23.60
N MET A 316 -2.89 -12.00 -22.35
CA MET A 316 -1.50 -11.89 -21.92
C MET A 316 -0.81 -13.21 -21.58
N LYS A 317 -1.53 -14.18 -21.03
CA LYS A 317 -0.98 -15.47 -20.56
C LYS A 317 -0.08 -16.19 -21.57
N PRO A 318 -0.43 -16.35 -22.85
CA PRO A 318 0.41 -17.08 -23.79
C PRO A 318 1.79 -16.45 -24.00
N ALA A 319 1.83 -15.11 -24.14
CA ALA A 319 3.09 -14.38 -24.29
C ALA A 319 3.93 -14.42 -23.02
N LEU A 320 3.28 -14.19 -21.86
CA LEU A 320 3.92 -14.24 -20.54
C LEU A 320 4.58 -15.59 -20.25
N TYR A 321 3.89 -16.69 -20.54
CA TYR A 321 4.40 -18.03 -20.29
C TYR A 321 5.56 -18.36 -21.23
N LYS A 322 5.46 -17.99 -22.50
CA LYS A 322 6.54 -18.17 -23.49
C LYS A 322 7.82 -17.43 -23.04
N ASP A 323 7.70 -16.16 -22.67
CA ASP A 323 8.85 -15.36 -22.26
C ASP A 323 9.49 -15.92 -20.97
N LEU A 324 8.68 -16.39 -20.04
CA LEU A 324 9.17 -17.05 -18.82
C LEU A 324 9.86 -18.37 -19.14
N ASP A 325 9.32 -19.18 -20.05
CA ASP A 325 9.95 -20.43 -20.48
C ASP A 325 11.34 -20.18 -21.08
N ASP A 326 11.47 -19.18 -21.95
CA ASP A 326 12.74 -18.75 -22.52
C ASP A 326 13.75 -18.31 -21.45
N ILE A 327 13.27 -17.59 -20.41
CA ILE A 327 14.12 -17.18 -19.28
C ILE A 327 14.59 -18.37 -18.47
N PHE A 328 13.70 -19.32 -18.20
CA PHE A 328 14.04 -20.55 -17.46
C PHE A 328 15.02 -21.42 -18.25
N GLU A 329 14.81 -21.61 -19.53
CA GLU A 329 15.68 -22.40 -20.41
C GLU A 329 17.09 -21.81 -20.48
N LYS A 330 17.22 -20.48 -20.69
CA LYS A 330 18.50 -19.80 -20.82
C LYS A 330 19.30 -19.70 -19.53
N ASN A 331 18.67 -19.77 -18.35
CA ASN A 331 19.30 -19.51 -17.07
C ASN A 331 19.18 -20.67 -16.07
N SER A 332 18.74 -21.86 -16.50
CA SER A 332 18.52 -23.02 -15.62
C SER A 332 19.76 -23.50 -14.86
N ALA A 333 20.95 -23.29 -15.44
CA ALA A 333 22.22 -23.71 -14.86
C ALA A 333 22.71 -22.84 -13.68
N ASP A 334 22.26 -21.58 -13.58
CA ASP A 334 22.66 -20.64 -12.53
C ASP A 334 21.42 -20.03 -11.85
N ARG A 335 21.19 -20.44 -10.60
CA ARG A 335 20.06 -19.96 -9.78
C ARG A 335 20.09 -18.45 -9.53
N ALA A 336 21.28 -17.85 -9.42
CA ALA A 336 21.40 -16.43 -9.17
C ALA A 336 21.05 -15.63 -10.44
N GLN A 337 21.57 -16.07 -11.59
CA GLN A 337 21.24 -15.50 -12.91
C GLN A 337 19.76 -15.68 -13.23
N LEU A 338 19.19 -16.86 -13.01
CA LEU A 338 17.76 -17.12 -13.20
C LEU A 338 16.89 -16.17 -12.37
N THR A 339 17.23 -16.03 -11.09
CA THR A 339 16.48 -15.12 -10.20
C THR A 339 16.56 -13.66 -10.66
N LYS A 340 17.75 -13.23 -11.11
CA LYS A 340 17.96 -11.88 -11.66
C LYS A 340 17.17 -11.67 -12.95
N ALA A 341 17.18 -12.63 -13.86
CA ALA A 341 16.48 -12.57 -15.13
C ALA A 341 14.94 -12.51 -14.93
N ILE A 342 14.39 -13.35 -14.06
CA ILE A 342 12.95 -13.32 -13.70
C ILE A 342 12.55 -11.97 -13.11
N LYS A 343 13.34 -11.42 -12.19
CA LYS A 343 13.07 -10.10 -11.58
C LYS A 343 13.13 -8.97 -12.63
N THR A 344 14.10 -9.02 -13.54
CA THR A 344 14.25 -8.01 -14.59
C THR A 344 13.07 -8.05 -15.56
N TYR A 345 12.65 -9.24 -15.98
CA TYR A 345 11.49 -9.41 -16.85
C TYR A 345 10.20 -8.90 -16.19
N TYR A 346 9.95 -9.28 -14.92
CA TYR A 346 8.78 -8.80 -14.18
C TYR A 346 8.73 -7.28 -14.08
N ARG A 347 9.86 -6.62 -13.80
CA ARG A 347 9.93 -5.14 -13.78
C ARG A 347 9.56 -4.52 -15.13
N GLY A 348 10.08 -5.08 -16.23
CA GLY A 348 9.74 -4.66 -17.59
C GLY A 348 8.26 -4.86 -17.89
N LEU A 349 7.70 -6.00 -17.48
CA LEU A 349 6.29 -6.33 -17.65
C LEU A 349 5.35 -5.34 -16.93
N ILE A 350 5.67 -4.99 -15.69
CA ILE A 350 4.92 -4.01 -14.91
C ILE A 350 5.04 -2.60 -15.51
N HIS A 351 6.23 -2.24 -15.99
CA HIS A 351 6.44 -0.93 -16.61
C HIS A 351 5.73 -0.80 -17.97
N ALA A 352 5.69 -1.88 -18.75
CA ALA A 352 4.96 -1.91 -20.01
C ALA A 352 3.43 -1.90 -19.83
N ASN A 353 2.94 -2.17 -18.62
CA ASN A 353 1.53 -2.26 -18.28
C ASN A 353 1.19 -1.36 -17.07
N ASP A 354 1.68 -0.12 -17.08
CA ASP A 354 1.48 0.87 -16.01
C ASP A 354 0.04 1.37 -15.89
N THR A 355 -0.76 1.20 -16.96
CA THR A 355 -2.18 1.59 -17.03
C THR A 355 -3.14 0.57 -16.41
N LEU A 356 -2.65 -0.59 -15.94
CA LEU A 356 -3.48 -1.61 -15.30
C LEU A 356 -4.08 -1.10 -14.00
N ASP A 357 -5.37 -1.38 -13.79
CA ASP A 357 -6.02 -1.15 -12.51
C ASP A 357 -5.48 -2.09 -11.41
N ASN A 358 -5.83 -1.82 -10.15
CA ASN A 358 -5.33 -2.58 -9.01
C ASN A 358 -5.72 -4.07 -9.04
N GLU A 359 -6.86 -4.40 -9.63
CA GLU A 359 -7.35 -5.78 -9.70
C GLU A 359 -6.70 -6.54 -10.84
N GLN A 360 -6.53 -5.91 -12.00
CA GLN A 360 -5.78 -6.46 -13.13
C GLN A 360 -4.33 -6.71 -12.75
N ARG A 361 -3.74 -5.80 -11.97
CA ARG A 361 -2.37 -5.92 -11.46
C ARG A 361 -2.24 -7.06 -10.47
N ALA A 362 -3.17 -7.19 -9.53
CA ALA A 362 -3.17 -8.29 -8.56
C ALA A 362 -3.33 -9.66 -9.25
N GLU A 363 -4.14 -9.74 -10.32
CA GLU A 363 -4.29 -10.97 -11.07
C GLU A 363 -3.05 -11.29 -11.92
N LEU A 364 -2.38 -10.28 -12.50
CA LEU A 364 -1.10 -10.44 -13.16
C LEU A 364 -0.03 -10.97 -12.21
N ASP A 365 0.06 -10.38 -11.01
CA ASP A 365 1.00 -10.79 -9.96
C ASP A 365 0.77 -12.25 -9.54
N ARG A 366 -0.50 -12.65 -9.39
CA ARG A 366 -0.90 -14.01 -9.06
C ARG A 366 -0.47 -15.00 -10.15
N VAL A 367 -0.86 -14.73 -11.40
CA VAL A 367 -0.58 -15.61 -12.53
C VAL A 367 0.92 -15.76 -12.78
N PHE A 368 1.66 -14.64 -12.71
CA PHE A 368 3.12 -14.63 -12.82
C PHE A 368 3.78 -15.44 -11.69
N GLY A 369 3.39 -15.19 -10.45
CA GLY A 369 3.93 -15.86 -9.28
C GLY A 369 3.67 -17.36 -9.29
N ASP A 370 2.46 -17.78 -9.62
CA ASP A 370 2.08 -19.20 -9.71
C ASP A 370 2.90 -19.94 -10.79
N TYR A 371 3.06 -19.32 -11.96
CA TYR A 371 3.84 -19.92 -13.04
C TYR A 371 5.32 -20.05 -12.71
N VAL A 372 5.92 -19.01 -12.15
CA VAL A 372 7.33 -19.04 -11.70
C VAL A 372 7.53 -20.10 -10.61
N LYS A 373 6.59 -20.24 -9.68
CA LYS A 373 6.63 -21.26 -8.64
C LYS A 373 6.57 -22.68 -9.21
N GLN A 374 5.67 -22.92 -10.17
CA GLN A 374 5.53 -24.19 -10.86
C GLN A 374 6.83 -24.57 -11.58
N LYS A 375 7.43 -23.64 -12.35
CA LYS A 375 8.67 -23.89 -13.09
C LYS A 375 9.86 -24.12 -12.17
N LYS A 376 9.98 -23.39 -11.06
CA LYS A 376 11.02 -23.64 -10.06
C LYS A 376 10.87 -24.99 -9.39
N ALA A 377 9.67 -25.47 -9.15
CA ALA A 377 9.43 -26.80 -8.60
C ALA A 377 9.88 -27.90 -9.57
N ALA A 378 9.64 -27.72 -10.88
CA ALA A 378 10.08 -28.65 -11.91
C ALA A 378 11.63 -28.72 -12.08
N LEU A 379 12.35 -27.62 -11.80
CA LEU A 379 13.82 -27.61 -11.82
C LEU A 379 14.47 -28.29 -10.61
N ASN A 380 13.69 -28.59 -9.57
CA ASN A 380 14.19 -29.21 -8.33
C ASN A 380 13.88 -30.73 -8.31
N GLN A 381 13.25 -31.28 -9.34
CA GLN A 381 13.03 -32.70 -9.57
C GLN A 381 14.08 -33.25 -10.54
#